data_5ed0a946102206d20790f7fd5b0071ec
#
_entry.id   5ed0a946102206d20790f7fd5b0071ec
#
_cell.length_a   1.000
_cell.length_b   1.000
_cell.length_c   1.000
_cell.angle_alpha   90.00
_cell.angle_beta   90.00
_cell.angle_gamma   90.00
#
_symmetry.space_group_name_H-M   'P 1'
#
loop_
_entity.id
_entity.type
_entity.pdbx_description
1 polymer ?
#
loop_
_entity_poly.entity_id
_entity_poly.type
_entity_poly.pdbx_seq_one_letter_code
_entity_poly.pdbx_strand_id
1 'polypeptide(L)'
;KQATKLACALIHDPELIIADEPSNGLDAKSREFMLNTLNITVQSGERSVLMASHLMEDVERLCDNIVLLHKGRLAAQGKIEDLKAIDKEVEIHVWGAASKMEESLKDSGLKVRREGRVMRIGHTGDETYSQILKSAAEVGSQVRKMHDYEASLEDLFLVIMERLGHDVKSSDELLEGSI
;
A
#
# COMPACT_ATOMS: atom_id res chain seq x y z
N LYS A 1 22.97 4.31 19.75
CA LYS A 1 23.84 3.87 18.63
C LYS A 1 23.33 4.39 17.28
N GLN A 2 22.06 4.22 16.91
CA GLN A 2 21.51 4.75 15.63
C GLN A 2 21.45 6.28 15.62
N ALA A 3 20.98 6.91 16.71
CA ALA A 3 20.96 8.37 16.84
C ALA A 3 22.37 9.00 16.67
N THR A 4 23.41 8.34 17.17
CA THR A 4 24.80 8.79 16.99
C THR A 4 25.22 8.72 15.52
N LYS A 5 24.85 7.65 14.80
CA LYS A 5 25.13 7.54 13.36
C LYS A 5 24.43 8.64 12.57
N LEU A 6 23.16 8.92 12.88
CA LEU A 6 22.44 10.03 12.24
C LEU A 6 23.10 11.38 12.52
N ALA A 7 23.48 11.66 13.77
CA ALA A 7 24.19 12.88 14.10
C ALA A 7 25.52 13.02 13.32
N CYS A 8 26.28 11.94 13.19
CA CYS A 8 27.51 11.92 12.38
C CYS A 8 27.22 12.15 10.89
N ALA A 9 26.12 11.63 10.35
CA ALA A 9 25.74 11.84 8.96
C ALA A 9 25.33 13.31 8.70
N LEU A 10 24.72 13.96 9.68
CA LEU A 10 24.22 15.35 9.55
C LEU A 10 25.27 16.43 9.83
N ILE A 11 26.37 16.12 10.55
CA ILE A 11 27.34 17.12 11.00
C ILE A 11 28.07 17.85 9.87
N HIS A 12 28.15 17.21 8.70
CA HIS A 12 28.82 17.75 7.51
C HIS A 12 27.87 18.51 6.58
N ASP A 13 26.62 18.69 7.00
CA ASP A 13 25.59 19.40 6.25
C ASP A 13 25.42 18.88 4.80
N PRO A 14 25.16 17.58 4.61
CA PRO A 14 25.13 16.96 3.27
C PRO A 14 23.87 17.33 2.49
N GLU A 15 24.00 17.44 1.16
CA GLU A 15 22.87 17.60 0.23
C GLU A 15 22.05 16.30 0.09
N LEU A 16 22.71 15.14 0.24
CA LEU A 16 22.09 13.82 0.16
C LEU A 16 22.47 12.95 1.35
N ILE A 17 21.46 12.40 2.02
CA ILE A 17 21.61 11.42 3.09
C ILE A 17 21.18 10.07 2.56
N ILE A 18 22.04 9.06 2.70
CA ILE A 18 21.71 7.66 2.40
C ILE A 18 21.52 6.92 3.71
N ALA A 19 20.32 6.38 3.92
CA ALA A 19 19.92 5.68 5.14
C ALA A 19 19.48 4.26 4.82
N ASP A 20 20.23 3.28 5.32
CA ASP A 20 19.90 1.86 5.20
C ASP A 20 19.32 1.36 6.51
N GLU A 21 18.03 0.96 6.46
CA GLU A 21 17.24 0.49 7.60
C GLU A 21 17.38 1.39 8.86
N PRO A 22 17.13 2.72 8.74
CA PRO A 22 17.47 3.66 9.82
C PRO A 22 16.69 3.44 11.11
N SER A 23 15.46 2.94 11.02
CA SER A 23 14.55 2.69 12.15
C SER A 23 14.61 1.26 12.69
N ASN A 24 15.34 0.36 12.04
CA ASN A 24 15.39 -1.04 12.41
C ASN A 24 16.00 -1.25 13.81
N GLY A 25 15.31 -2.05 14.64
CA GLY A 25 15.73 -2.39 16.00
C GLY A 25 15.64 -1.23 17.01
N LEU A 26 14.93 -0.15 16.69
CA LEU A 26 14.62 0.94 17.61
C LEU A 26 13.30 0.67 18.36
N ASP A 27 13.23 1.12 19.61
CA ASP A 27 11.97 1.27 20.32
C ASP A 27 11.11 2.39 19.69
N ALA A 28 9.81 2.41 19.97
CA ALA A 28 8.85 3.32 19.36
C ALA A 28 9.26 4.80 19.49
N LYS A 29 9.78 5.22 20.65
CA LYS A 29 10.20 6.61 20.89
C LYS A 29 11.45 6.98 20.08
N SER A 30 12.42 6.08 20.00
CA SER A 30 13.65 6.26 19.24
C SER A 30 13.38 6.23 17.73
N ARG A 31 12.45 5.37 17.27
CA ARG A 31 11.97 5.34 15.88
C ARG A 31 11.33 6.67 15.51
N GLU A 32 10.39 7.16 16.32
CA GLU A 32 9.72 8.44 16.11
C GLU A 32 10.73 9.60 16.03
N PHE A 33 11.69 9.66 16.94
CA PHE A 33 12.76 10.67 16.91
C PHE A 33 13.58 10.60 15.61
N MET A 34 13.95 9.40 15.16
CA MET A 34 14.71 9.17 13.93
C MET A 34 13.95 9.69 12.71
N LEU A 35 12.69 9.26 12.56
CA LEU A 35 11.84 9.64 11.43
C LEU A 35 11.56 11.13 11.38
N ASN A 36 11.26 11.75 12.53
CA ASN A 36 11.05 13.18 12.61
C ASN A 36 12.32 13.99 12.28
N THR A 37 13.49 13.51 12.69
CA THR A 37 14.76 14.17 12.37
C THR A 37 15.03 14.13 10.87
N LEU A 38 14.83 12.98 10.21
CA LEU A 38 14.96 12.86 8.76
C LEU A 38 13.95 13.74 8.02
N ASN A 39 12.70 13.77 8.46
CA ASN A 39 11.66 14.63 7.87
C ASN A 39 12.01 16.11 7.96
N ILE A 40 12.41 16.60 9.15
CA ILE A 40 12.81 18.00 9.33
C ILE A 40 14.00 18.36 8.42
N THR A 41 14.92 17.42 8.22
CA THR A 41 16.12 17.64 7.40
C THR A 41 15.77 17.90 5.94
N VAL A 42 14.72 17.29 5.39
CA VAL A 42 14.30 17.48 3.99
C VAL A 42 13.30 18.62 3.80
N GLN A 43 12.63 19.08 4.86
CA GLN A 43 11.62 20.14 4.76
C GLN A 43 12.15 21.49 4.24
N SER A 44 13.45 21.76 4.37
CA SER A 44 14.06 22.96 3.79
C SER A 44 14.07 22.96 2.25
N GLY A 45 13.88 21.81 1.61
CA GLY A 45 13.96 21.63 0.16
C GLY A 45 15.39 21.63 -0.40
N GLU A 46 16.40 21.85 0.43
CA GLU A 46 17.81 21.90 0.03
C GLU A 46 18.49 20.52 0.13
N ARG A 47 17.86 19.57 0.82
CA ARG A 47 18.42 18.23 1.09
C ARG A 47 17.48 17.14 0.67
N SER A 48 18.07 16.02 0.32
CA SER A 48 17.34 14.79 -0.06
C SER A 48 17.75 13.61 0.82
N VAL A 49 16.82 12.68 1.03
CA VAL A 49 17.08 11.41 1.72
C VAL A 49 16.75 10.27 0.77
N LEU A 50 17.71 9.38 0.58
CA LEU A 50 17.50 8.07 -0.03
C LEU A 50 17.46 7.02 1.08
N MET A 51 16.30 6.44 1.32
CA MET A 51 16.10 5.47 2.39
C MET A 51 15.81 4.09 1.82
N ALA A 52 16.51 3.07 2.31
CA ALA A 52 16.12 1.68 2.13
C ALA A 52 15.46 1.18 3.41
N SER A 53 14.26 0.61 3.29
CA SER A 53 13.52 0.03 4.41
C SER A 53 12.58 -1.08 3.96
N HIS A 54 12.34 -2.05 4.84
CA HIS A 54 11.29 -3.05 4.70
C HIS A 54 10.01 -2.65 5.48
N LEU A 55 10.06 -1.58 6.26
CA LEU A 55 8.94 -1.05 7.02
C LEU A 55 8.16 -0.06 6.15
N MET A 56 7.11 -0.55 5.48
CA MET A 56 6.32 0.23 4.52
C MET A 56 5.71 1.49 5.16
N GLU A 57 5.32 1.42 6.43
CA GLU A 57 4.80 2.54 7.20
C GLU A 57 5.81 3.70 7.32
N ASP A 58 7.11 3.41 7.52
CA ASP A 58 8.15 4.43 7.57
C ASP A 58 8.38 5.08 6.21
N VAL A 59 8.36 4.25 5.15
CA VAL A 59 8.49 4.72 3.76
C VAL A 59 7.31 5.63 3.38
N GLU A 60 6.09 5.21 3.68
CA GLU A 60 4.87 5.97 3.40
C GLU A 60 4.84 7.32 4.14
N ARG A 61 5.40 7.36 5.34
CA ARG A 61 5.45 8.56 6.15
C ARG A 61 6.52 9.57 5.74
N LEU A 62 7.65 9.11 5.18
CA LEU A 62 8.81 9.95 4.92
C LEU A 62 9.09 10.24 3.45
N CYS A 63 8.62 9.37 2.55
CA CYS A 63 9.02 9.40 1.16
C CYS A 63 7.88 9.88 0.27
N ASP A 64 8.21 10.72 -0.72
CA ASP A 64 7.28 11.10 -1.77
C ASP A 64 7.31 10.10 -2.93
N ASN A 65 8.48 9.50 -3.16
CA ASN A 65 8.72 8.57 -4.27
C ASN A 65 9.29 7.25 -3.75
N ILE A 66 8.97 6.17 -4.45
CA ILE A 66 9.50 4.84 -4.15
C ILE A 66 10.09 4.16 -5.39
N VAL A 67 11.02 3.28 -5.10
CA VAL A 67 11.54 2.25 -6.02
C VAL A 67 11.37 0.91 -5.32
N LEU A 68 10.48 0.07 -5.84
CA LEU A 68 10.22 -1.26 -5.33
C LEU A 68 11.04 -2.29 -6.07
N LEU A 69 11.86 -3.04 -5.34
CA LEU A 69 12.70 -4.10 -5.89
C LEU A 69 12.20 -5.48 -5.44
N HIS A 70 12.11 -6.41 -6.39
CA HIS A 70 11.81 -7.82 -6.11
C HIS A 70 12.79 -8.74 -6.83
N LYS A 71 13.45 -9.63 -6.09
CA LYS A 71 14.46 -10.57 -6.64
C LYS A 71 15.51 -9.89 -7.53
N GLY A 72 15.97 -8.70 -7.13
CA GLY A 72 16.97 -7.92 -7.87
C GLY A 72 16.46 -7.23 -9.14
N ARG A 73 15.13 -7.19 -9.36
CA ARG A 73 14.51 -6.52 -10.50
C ARG A 73 13.61 -5.39 -10.02
N LEU A 74 13.46 -4.37 -10.86
CA LEU A 74 12.51 -3.28 -10.62
C LEU A 74 11.08 -3.83 -10.76
N ALA A 75 10.30 -3.74 -9.69
CA ALA A 75 8.91 -4.15 -9.64
C ALA A 75 7.95 -2.96 -9.88
N ALA A 76 8.22 -1.82 -9.24
CA ALA A 76 7.49 -0.57 -9.44
C ALA A 76 8.36 0.62 -9.07
N GLN A 77 8.05 1.79 -9.62
CA GLN A 77 8.65 3.07 -9.23
C GLN A 77 7.69 4.22 -9.51
N GLY A 78 7.77 5.27 -8.72
CA GLY A 78 7.00 6.49 -8.93
C GLY A 78 6.64 7.19 -7.63
N LYS A 79 5.79 8.19 -7.73
CA LYS A 79 5.22 8.84 -6.55
C LYS A 79 4.27 7.89 -5.82
N ILE A 80 4.34 7.88 -4.49
CA ILE A 80 3.47 7.03 -3.66
C ILE A 80 1.99 7.36 -3.92
N GLU A 81 1.64 8.63 -4.01
CA GLU A 81 0.26 9.07 -4.29
C GLU A 81 -0.26 8.53 -5.62
N ASP A 82 0.54 8.61 -6.69
CA ASP A 82 0.16 8.12 -8.02
C ASP A 82 -0.02 6.59 -8.03
N LEU A 83 0.87 5.88 -7.35
CA LEU A 83 0.81 4.42 -7.25
C LEU A 83 -0.39 3.95 -6.42
N LYS A 84 -0.74 4.65 -5.35
CA LYS A 84 -1.92 4.37 -4.52
C LYS A 84 -3.24 4.72 -5.22
N ALA A 85 -3.23 5.71 -6.12
CA ALA A 85 -4.40 6.14 -6.86
C ALA A 85 -4.88 5.14 -7.94
N ILE A 86 -4.04 4.15 -8.30
CA ILE A 86 -4.34 3.19 -9.37
C ILE A 86 -5.52 2.28 -9.02
N ASP A 87 -5.67 1.91 -7.75
CA ASP A 87 -6.74 1.02 -7.29
C ASP A 87 -7.57 1.71 -6.19
N LYS A 88 -8.43 2.66 -6.59
CA LYS A 88 -9.41 3.24 -5.66
C LYS A 88 -10.43 2.17 -5.26
N GLU A 89 -10.66 2.03 -3.99
CA GLU A 89 -11.62 1.09 -3.42
C GLU A 89 -12.58 1.80 -2.46
N VAL A 90 -13.77 1.23 -2.29
CA VAL A 90 -14.71 1.61 -1.24
C VAL A 90 -14.70 0.49 -0.20
N GLU A 91 -14.41 0.83 1.05
CA GLU A 91 -14.55 -0.09 2.17
C GLU A 91 -15.93 0.02 2.79
N ILE A 92 -16.60 -1.13 2.96
CA ILE A 92 -17.89 -1.22 3.61
C ILE A 92 -17.88 -2.22 4.76
N HIS A 93 -18.64 -1.92 5.80
CA HIS A 93 -18.91 -2.84 6.90
C HIS A 93 -20.34 -3.35 6.81
N VAL A 94 -20.49 -4.67 6.62
CA VAL A 94 -21.77 -5.31 6.35
C VAL A 94 -22.28 -6.11 7.56
N TRP A 95 -23.55 -5.94 7.90
CA TRP A 95 -24.29 -6.76 8.86
C TRP A 95 -25.42 -7.50 8.15
N GLY A 96 -25.56 -8.79 8.44
CA GLY A 96 -26.54 -9.67 7.82
C GLY A 96 -25.89 -10.66 6.86
N ALA A 97 -26.46 -10.83 5.67
CA ALA A 97 -26.08 -11.84 4.69
C ALA A 97 -24.82 -11.44 3.88
N ALA A 98 -23.68 -11.29 4.54
CA ALA A 98 -22.44 -10.81 3.91
C ALA A 98 -22.02 -11.64 2.68
N SER A 99 -22.15 -12.98 2.72
CA SER A 99 -21.79 -13.83 1.58
C SER A 99 -22.69 -13.59 0.38
N LYS A 100 -24.00 -13.43 0.59
CA LYS A 100 -24.96 -13.11 -0.50
C LYS A 100 -24.70 -11.74 -1.09
N MET A 101 -24.31 -10.76 -0.25
CA MET A 101 -23.97 -9.43 -0.70
C MET A 101 -22.69 -9.43 -1.54
N GLU A 102 -21.67 -10.19 -1.14
CA GLU A 102 -20.45 -10.38 -1.93
C GLU A 102 -20.75 -10.96 -3.31
N GLU A 103 -21.61 -12.01 -3.37
CA GLU A 103 -22.04 -12.65 -4.62
C GLU A 103 -22.79 -11.65 -5.51
N SER A 104 -23.79 -10.95 -4.97
CA SER A 104 -24.57 -9.93 -5.70
C SER A 104 -23.68 -8.81 -6.27
N LEU A 105 -22.68 -8.36 -5.53
CA LEU A 105 -21.75 -7.34 -5.99
C LEU A 105 -20.82 -7.87 -7.10
N LYS A 106 -20.34 -9.11 -6.98
CA LYS A 106 -19.54 -9.77 -8.02
C LYS A 106 -20.34 -10.00 -9.31
N ASP A 107 -21.61 -10.41 -9.18
CA ASP A 107 -22.52 -10.59 -10.32
C ASP A 107 -22.80 -9.26 -11.03
N SER A 108 -22.73 -8.14 -10.32
CA SER A 108 -22.81 -6.79 -10.89
C SER A 108 -21.50 -6.34 -11.57
N GLY A 109 -20.49 -7.20 -11.65
CA GLY A 109 -19.21 -6.93 -12.32
C GLY A 109 -18.19 -6.19 -11.47
N LEU A 110 -18.46 -5.98 -10.16
CA LEU A 110 -17.53 -5.31 -9.25
C LEU A 110 -16.48 -6.29 -8.73
N LYS A 111 -15.25 -5.80 -8.60
CA LYS A 111 -14.19 -6.53 -7.89
C LYS A 111 -14.43 -6.40 -6.39
N VAL A 112 -14.61 -7.50 -5.69
CA VAL A 112 -14.88 -7.53 -4.25
C VAL A 112 -13.88 -8.43 -3.55
N ARG A 113 -13.21 -7.87 -2.54
CA ARG A 113 -12.40 -8.61 -1.56
C ARG A 113 -13.11 -8.54 -0.22
N ARG A 114 -13.29 -9.67 0.46
CA ARG A 114 -14.00 -9.74 1.74
C ARG A 114 -13.15 -10.37 2.83
N GLU A 115 -13.10 -9.68 3.96
CA GLU A 115 -12.51 -10.15 5.22
C GLU A 115 -13.55 -10.09 6.32
N GLY A 116 -14.20 -11.22 6.59
CA GLY A 116 -15.27 -11.29 7.57
C GLY A 116 -16.47 -10.43 7.21
N ARG A 117 -16.64 -9.31 7.92
CA ARG A 117 -17.73 -8.32 7.71
C ARG A 117 -17.29 -7.09 6.93
N VAL A 118 -16.02 -6.96 6.65
CA VAL A 118 -15.44 -5.87 5.87
C VAL A 118 -15.35 -6.32 4.42
N MET A 119 -15.77 -5.47 3.48
CA MET A 119 -15.60 -5.68 2.05
C MET A 119 -14.93 -4.47 1.45
N ARG A 120 -13.94 -4.71 0.60
CA ARG A 120 -13.31 -3.70 -0.24
C ARG A 120 -13.75 -3.94 -1.68
N ILE A 121 -14.26 -2.89 -2.30
CA ILE A 121 -14.94 -2.94 -3.59
C ILE A 121 -14.24 -1.96 -4.51
N GLY A 122 -13.79 -2.43 -5.68
CA GLY A 122 -13.15 -1.57 -6.68
C GLY A 122 -14.08 -0.41 -7.07
N HIS A 123 -13.57 0.82 -6.94
CA HIS A 123 -14.31 2.05 -7.19
C HIS A 123 -14.17 2.46 -8.67
N THR A 124 -15.27 2.45 -9.41
CA THR A 124 -15.31 2.83 -10.83
C THR A 124 -16.01 4.18 -11.07
N GLY A 125 -16.45 4.85 -10.01
CA GLY A 125 -17.18 6.12 -10.05
C GLY A 125 -18.36 6.14 -9.09
N ASP A 126 -19.14 7.22 -9.08
CA ASP A 126 -20.28 7.42 -8.18
C ASP A 126 -21.34 6.31 -8.27
N GLU A 127 -21.38 5.59 -9.38
CA GLU A 127 -22.27 4.44 -9.58
C GLU A 127 -21.96 3.30 -8.61
N THR A 128 -20.70 3.14 -8.18
CA THR A 128 -20.30 2.09 -7.25
C THR A 128 -21.07 2.16 -5.93
N TYR A 129 -21.23 3.36 -5.37
CA TYR A 129 -22.01 3.56 -4.14
C TYR A 129 -23.46 3.16 -4.31
N SER A 130 -24.08 3.54 -5.43
CA SER A 130 -25.45 3.20 -5.75
C SER A 130 -25.65 1.69 -5.89
N GLN A 131 -24.72 1.00 -6.54
CA GLN A 131 -24.73 -0.46 -6.69
C GLN A 131 -24.59 -1.18 -5.34
N ILE A 132 -23.69 -0.69 -4.45
CA ILE A 132 -23.51 -1.22 -3.10
C ILE A 132 -24.82 -1.14 -2.31
N LEU A 133 -25.47 0.03 -2.30
CA LEU A 133 -26.72 0.23 -1.56
C LEU A 133 -27.88 -0.58 -2.13
N LYS A 134 -27.95 -0.71 -3.47
CA LYS A 134 -28.94 -1.55 -4.16
C LYS A 134 -28.77 -3.02 -3.80
N SER A 135 -27.55 -3.57 -3.92
CA SER A 135 -27.25 -4.94 -3.53
C SER A 135 -27.57 -5.21 -2.05
N ALA A 136 -27.24 -4.27 -1.16
CA ALA A 136 -27.57 -4.40 0.26
C ALA A 136 -29.09 -4.52 0.50
N ALA A 137 -29.89 -3.70 -0.19
CA ALA A 137 -31.35 -3.73 -0.09
C ALA A 137 -31.93 -5.05 -0.64
N GLU A 138 -31.44 -5.52 -1.78
CA GLU A 138 -31.89 -6.75 -2.45
C GLU A 138 -31.65 -8.01 -1.59
N VAL A 139 -30.48 -8.10 -0.92
CA VAL A 139 -30.14 -9.26 -0.09
C VAL A 139 -30.54 -9.13 1.38
N GLY A 140 -31.13 -7.99 1.76
CA GLY A 140 -31.54 -7.73 3.15
C GLY A 140 -30.36 -7.53 4.11
N SER A 141 -29.23 -7.02 3.62
CA SER A 141 -28.05 -6.69 4.43
C SER A 141 -28.04 -5.21 4.82
N GLN A 142 -27.32 -4.89 5.90
CA GLN A 142 -27.13 -3.51 6.35
C GLN A 142 -25.69 -3.08 6.13
N VAL A 143 -25.49 -1.97 5.44
CA VAL A 143 -24.19 -1.28 5.37
C VAL A 143 -24.14 -0.27 6.53
N ARG A 144 -23.24 -0.49 7.50
CA ARG A 144 -23.12 0.37 8.69
C ARG A 144 -21.99 1.39 8.60
N LYS A 145 -21.02 1.14 7.72
CA LYS A 145 -19.93 2.06 7.42
C LYS A 145 -19.61 1.93 5.94
N MET A 146 -19.39 3.05 5.28
CA MET A 146 -18.97 3.12 3.90
C MET A 146 -18.10 4.36 3.73
N HIS A 147 -16.89 4.16 3.22
CA HIS A 147 -15.94 5.24 2.98
C HIS A 147 -14.95 4.84 1.89
N ASP A 148 -14.33 5.84 1.29
CA ASP A 148 -13.23 5.61 0.37
C ASP A 148 -12.08 4.96 1.12
N TYR A 149 -11.55 3.88 0.56
CA TYR A 149 -10.40 3.20 1.10
C TYR A 149 -9.13 3.71 0.41
N GLU A 150 -8.27 4.30 1.20
CA GLU A 150 -6.93 4.66 0.77
C GLU A 150 -6.02 3.46 1.01
N ALA A 151 -5.62 2.79 -0.07
CA ALA A 151 -4.70 1.66 0.01
C ALA A 151 -3.40 2.09 0.70
N SER A 152 -2.92 1.27 1.62
CA SER A 152 -1.58 1.46 2.19
C SER A 152 -0.50 1.04 1.18
N LEU A 153 0.73 1.45 1.42
CA LEU A 153 1.86 0.99 0.61
C LEU A 153 2.05 -0.53 0.73
N GLU A 154 1.67 -1.12 1.87
CA GLU A 154 1.69 -2.56 2.10
C GLU A 154 0.67 -3.28 1.22
N ASP A 155 -0.56 -2.75 1.09
CA ASP A 155 -1.58 -3.30 0.18
C ASP A 155 -1.09 -3.28 -1.27
N LEU A 156 -0.51 -2.16 -1.70
CA LEU A 156 0.06 -2.01 -3.03
C LEU A 156 1.18 -3.04 -3.28
N PHE A 157 2.07 -3.22 -2.29
CA PHE A 157 3.13 -4.21 -2.37
C PHE A 157 2.56 -5.62 -2.58
N LEU A 158 1.54 -6.02 -1.82
CA LEU A 158 0.90 -7.33 -1.95
C LEU A 158 0.29 -7.53 -3.34
N VAL A 159 -0.42 -6.52 -3.88
CA VAL A 159 -0.99 -6.57 -5.22
C VAL A 159 0.09 -6.73 -6.30
N ILE A 160 1.20 -6.00 -6.18
CA ILE A 160 2.33 -6.11 -7.12
C ILE A 160 2.97 -7.50 -7.04
N MET A 161 3.15 -8.04 -5.83
CA MET A 161 3.72 -9.38 -5.64
C MET A 161 2.83 -10.49 -6.21
N GLU A 162 1.51 -10.39 -6.06
CA GLU A 162 0.56 -11.31 -6.67
C GLU A 162 0.66 -11.29 -8.19
N ARG A 163 0.69 -10.11 -8.82
CA ARG A 163 0.83 -9.96 -10.27
C ARG A 163 2.14 -10.59 -10.78
N LEU A 164 3.26 -10.30 -10.12
CA LEU A 164 4.56 -10.89 -10.47
C LEU A 164 4.61 -12.41 -10.24
N GLY A 165 3.91 -12.92 -9.22
CA GLY A 165 3.80 -14.35 -8.96
C GLY A 165 2.97 -15.11 -10.00
N HIS A 166 1.96 -14.48 -10.58
CA HIS A 166 1.18 -15.05 -11.70
C HIS A 166 1.99 -15.06 -13.01
N ASP A 167 2.76 -14.01 -13.29
CA ASP A 167 3.60 -13.95 -14.50
C ASP A 167 4.71 -15.01 -14.50
N VAL A 168 5.24 -15.36 -13.33
CA VAL A 168 6.26 -16.42 -13.20
C VAL A 168 5.66 -17.80 -13.46
N LYS A 169 4.44 -18.09 -12.97
CA LYS A 169 3.79 -19.36 -13.21
C LYS A 169 3.43 -19.58 -14.68
N SER A 170 2.97 -18.52 -15.37
CA SER A 170 2.67 -18.61 -16.82
C SER A 170 3.92 -18.79 -17.68
N SER A 171 5.08 -18.30 -17.23
CA SER A 171 6.36 -18.48 -17.93
C SER A 171 6.95 -19.89 -17.76
N ASP A 172 6.77 -20.49 -16.60
CA ASP A 172 7.24 -21.85 -16.30
C ASP A 172 6.38 -22.92 -17.02
N GLU A 173 5.06 -22.71 -17.14
CA GLU A 173 4.18 -23.58 -17.90
C GLU A 173 4.47 -23.57 -19.42
N LEU A 174 4.99 -22.46 -19.97
CA LEU A 174 5.39 -22.36 -21.37
C LEU A 174 6.72 -23.06 -21.67
N LEU A 175 7.56 -23.27 -20.66
CA LEU A 175 8.85 -23.97 -20.79
C LEU A 175 8.72 -25.49 -20.63
N GLU A 176 7.72 -25.99 -19.88
CA GLU A 176 7.48 -27.43 -19.71
C GLU A 176 6.69 -28.07 -20.88
N GLY A 177 6.05 -27.26 -21.73
CA GLY A 177 5.31 -27.73 -22.92
C GLY A 177 6.15 -27.95 -24.19
N SER A 178 7.48 -27.83 -24.12
CA SER A 178 8.38 -27.94 -25.28
C SER A 178 9.49 -29.00 -25.11
N ILE A 179 9.11 -30.21 -24.66
CA ILE A 179 9.98 -31.40 -24.74
C ILE A 179 9.18 -32.55 -25.35
#